data_3cbea1be1fe24e92b7ca920892412c0b
#
_entry.id   3cbea1be1fe24e92b7ca920892412c0b
#
_cell.length_a   1.000
_cell.length_b   1.000
_cell.length_c   1.000
_cell.angle_alpha   90.00
_cell.angle_beta   90.00
_cell.angle_gamma   90.00
#
_symmetry.space_group_name_H-M   'P 1'
#
loop_
_entity.id
_entity.type
_entity.pdbx_description
1 polymer ?
#
loop_
_entity_poly.entity_id
_entity_poly.type
_entity_poly.pdbx_seq_one_letter_code
_entity_poly.pdbx_strand_id
1 'polypeptide(L)'
;MPLILPGNVASATAATTYSIANSCRLDRASSAGLTREMDDGNEDRWTLSFWVKRGEMVNHTQVLTMGGSNHGIFFSKDSLTDALLFYNYIGGDKGQLLTTRKFRDPAAWMHLVFVWDSGNATAGNRMRIYVNGVEETAFATDTNPDQNQDSQFNVDGDTHYIGRESGGNYFDGYIAEYVFIDGTVYAASDFGEFDSDSPTIWKPKDPSGLTFGTNGVWLDFEDSSALGNDVSGNNNDFTPANLAAIDQCVDTPTNNFATLNPIAWTTGGGLTFSEGNCKLTNASSGGWKPAISTIAPTNGKWYCEIKITSSASEHHGILDITQFNDQSNYNLDSLTRAYLYYYYNGQKINNSSYEDYGDSYTTGDVIGIALDLTNNKVYFAKNGTWQDSGDPTSGATGTGAAYSITDGYDYTFALNQHNSSVSEINYGNPSWSLSSAVADANGYGAFEYAPPSGYLALCTKNLGEEG
;
A
#
# COMPACT_ATOMS: atom_id res chain seq x y z
N MET A 1 13.60 -8.62 4.99
CA MET A 1 12.14 -8.45 4.93
C MET A 1 11.84 -7.04 5.40
N PRO A 2 11.27 -6.15 4.57
CA PRO A 2 10.86 -4.85 5.05
C PRO A 2 9.69 -5.02 6.02
N LEU A 3 9.82 -4.42 7.18
CA LEU A 3 8.84 -4.41 8.25
C LEU A 3 8.95 -3.06 8.96
N ILE A 4 7.83 -2.41 9.19
CA ILE A 4 7.81 -1.18 9.98
C ILE A 4 7.77 -1.57 11.45
N LEU A 5 8.75 -1.09 12.20
CA LEU A 5 8.79 -1.15 13.66
C LEU A 5 8.52 0.25 14.22
N PRO A 6 7.99 0.40 15.43
CA PRO A 6 7.62 1.70 16.01
C PRO A 6 8.71 2.77 15.95
N GLY A 7 9.97 2.39 16.12
CA GLY A 7 11.11 3.31 16.01
C GLY A 7 11.37 3.90 14.62
N ASN A 8 10.65 3.45 13.59
CA ASN A 8 10.78 3.89 12.20
C ASN A 8 9.67 4.86 11.75
N VAL A 9 8.79 5.27 12.65
CA VAL A 9 7.70 6.22 12.36
C VAL A 9 8.04 7.60 12.91
N ALA A 10 7.47 8.64 12.27
CA ALA A 10 7.57 9.99 12.77
C ALA A 10 6.91 10.12 14.15
N SER A 11 7.45 10.96 15.02
CA SER A 11 6.79 11.29 16.28
C SER A 11 5.40 11.88 16.03
N ALA A 12 4.42 11.55 16.86
CA ALA A 12 3.07 12.14 16.84
C ALA A 12 3.08 13.68 16.96
N THR A 13 4.16 14.24 17.51
CA THR A 13 4.35 15.70 17.62
C THR A 13 4.90 16.33 16.34
N ALA A 14 5.31 15.58 15.34
CA ALA A 14 5.69 16.08 14.03
C ALA A 14 4.43 16.59 13.30
N ALA A 15 3.98 17.80 13.65
CA ALA A 15 2.80 18.43 13.03
C ALA A 15 3.05 18.62 11.53
N THR A 16 2.31 17.90 10.69
CA THR A 16 2.28 18.20 9.26
C THR A 16 1.41 19.43 9.05
N THR A 17 1.92 20.44 8.36
CA THR A 17 1.11 21.58 7.92
C THR A 17 0.13 21.19 6.82
N TYR A 18 0.39 20.11 6.11
CA TYR A 18 -0.44 19.53 5.06
C TYR A 18 -0.58 18.02 5.27
N SER A 19 -1.77 17.48 5.05
CA SER A 19 -2.08 16.07 5.22
C SER A 19 -2.85 15.56 4.01
N ILE A 20 -2.33 14.55 3.34
CA ILE A 20 -3.05 13.85 2.27
C ILE A 20 -4.14 12.99 2.91
N ALA A 21 -5.39 13.28 2.58
CA ALA A 21 -6.54 12.60 3.18
C ALA A 21 -6.80 11.23 2.55
N ASN A 22 -6.66 11.11 1.23
CA ASN A 22 -7.02 9.92 0.49
C ASN A 22 -5.95 9.51 -0.54
N SER A 23 -6.01 8.25 -0.93
CA SER A 23 -5.29 7.67 -2.06
C SER A 23 -6.23 6.85 -2.92
N CYS A 24 -5.79 6.51 -4.13
CA CYS A 24 -6.48 5.58 -5.02
C CYS A 24 -5.75 4.24 -5.02
N ARG A 25 -6.47 3.16 -4.72
CA ARG A 25 -5.98 1.79 -4.87
C ARG A 25 -6.16 1.34 -6.32
N LEU A 26 -5.08 0.88 -6.91
CA LEU A 26 -5.05 0.31 -8.25
C LEU A 26 -4.79 -1.19 -8.12
N ASP A 27 -5.71 -2.00 -8.59
CA ASP A 27 -5.60 -3.46 -8.56
C ASP A 27 -5.36 -4.00 -9.97
N ARG A 28 -4.24 -4.70 -10.15
CA ARG A 28 -3.87 -5.30 -11.43
C ARG A 28 -4.86 -6.38 -11.86
N ALA A 29 -5.39 -7.15 -10.92
CA ALA A 29 -6.29 -8.27 -11.23
C ALA A 29 -7.62 -7.77 -11.83
N SER A 30 -8.08 -6.60 -11.44
CA SER A 30 -9.26 -5.93 -11.99
C SER A 30 -8.95 -5.08 -13.23
N SER A 31 -7.66 -4.90 -13.58
CA SER A 31 -7.25 -4.00 -14.67
C SER A 31 -7.61 -2.52 -14.40
N ALA A 32 -7.46 -2.10 -13.14
CA ALA A 32 -7.78 -0.76 -12.69
C ALA A 32 -6.83 0.31 -13.25
N GLY A 33 -7.34 1.51 -13.45
CA GLY A 33 -6.54 2.67 -13.87
C GLY A 33 -7.39 3.86 -14.27
N LEU A 34 -6.71 4.93 -14.69
CA LEU A 34 -7.34 6.18 -15.12
C LEU A 34 -6.81 6.58 -16.50
N THR A 35 -7.64 7.23 -17.29
CA THR A 35 -7.27 7.68 -18.65
C THR A 35 -7.82 9.06 -18.96
N ARG A 36 -7.05 9.86 -19.71
CA ARG A 36 -7.49 11.14 -20.25
C ARG A 36 -6.86 11.37 -21.62
N GLU A 37 -7.64 11.82 -22.61
CA GLU A 37 -7.11 12.38 -23.86
C GLU A 37 -6.60 13.79 -23.59
N MET A 38 -5.37 14.09 -24.04
CA MET A 38 -4.71 15.36 -23.79
C MET A 38 -5.06 16.36 -24.88
N ASP A 39 -5.17 17.62 -24.48
CA ASP A 39 -5.19 18.77 -25.40
C ASP A 39 -3.76 19.20 -25.76
N ASP A 40 -3.61 20.17 -26.67
CA ASP A 40 -2.32 20.77 -27.03
C ASP A 40 -1.65 21.40 -25.81
N GLY A 41 -0.47 20.91 -25.45
CA GLY A 41 0.28 21.32 -24.27
C GLY A 41 1.75 21.55 -24.56
N ASN A 42 2.54 21.79 -23.50
CA ASN A 42 3.97 22.00 -23.64
C ASN A 42 4.72 20.67 -23.63
N GLU A 43 5.23 20.23 -24.76
CA GLU A 43 5.98 19.00 -24.90
C GLU A 43 7.46 19.13 -24.47
N ASP A 44 7.98 20.37 -24.42
CA ASP A 44 9.37 20.67 -24.07
C ASP A 44 9.62 20.74 -22.56
N ARG A 45 8.55 20.99 -21.79
CA ARG A 45 8.71 21.31 -20.37
C ARG A 45 7.49 20.90 -19.56
N TRP A 46 7.70 20.05 -18.55
CA TRP A 46 6.67 19.66 -17.60
C TRP A 46 7.29 19.07 -16.31
N THR A 47 6.49 18.99 -15.29
CA THR A 47 6.82 18.32 -14.03
C THR A 47 5.68 17.39 -13.63
N LEU A 48 6.00 16.19 -13.20
CA LEU A 48 5.06 15.22 -12.66
C LEU A 48 5.49 14.83 -11.25
N SER A 49 4.56 14.88 -10.30
CA SER A 49 4.77 14.54 -8.91
C SER A 49 3.63 13.66 -8.42
N PHE A 50 3.95 12.59 -7.69
CA PHE A 50 2.96 11.76 -6.99
C PHE A 50 3.59 10.91 -5.90
N TRP A 51 2.76 10.49 -4.96
CA TRP A 51 3.12 9.50 -3.98
C TRP A 51 2.67 8.12 -4.43
N VAL A 52 3.48 7.10 -4.15
CA VAL A 52 3.19 5.73 -4.54
C VAL A 52 3.58 4.75 -3.44
N LYS A 53 2.72 3.74 -3.20
CA LYS A 53 3.02 2.56 -2.38
C LYS A 53 2.81 1.33 -3.24
N ARG A 54 3.84 0.49 -3.34
CA ARG A 54 3.76 -0.71 -4.17
C ARG A 54 2.98 -1.81 -3.45
N GLY A 55 2.10 -2.47 -4.19
CA GLY A 55 1.41 -3.69 -3.78
C GLY A 55 2.21 -4.93 -4.19
N GLU A 56 1.79 -5.58 -5.25
CA GLU A 56 2.40 -6.80 -5.74
C GLU A 56 3.86 -6.59 -6.21
N MET A 57 4.77 -7.46 -5.73
CA MET A 57 6.18 -7.46 -6.11
C MET A 57 6.45 -8.55 -7.15
N VAL A 58 6.04 -8.31 -8.37
CA VAL A 58 6.13 -9.27 -9.47
C VAL A 58 7.13 -8.84 -10.54
N ASN A 59 7.65 -9.82 -11.26
CA ASN A 59 8.64 -9.60 -12.31
C ASN A 59 7.95 -9.37 -13.67
N HIS A 60 7.08 -8.37 -13.76
CA HIS A 60 6.49 -7.88 -15.00
C HIS A 60 6.47 -6.35 -15.05
N THR A 61 6.25 -5.79 -16.21
CA THR A 61 6.14 -4.34 -16.39
C THR A 61 4.94 -3.79 -15.59
N GLN A 62 5.20 -2.82 -14.74
CA GLN A 62 4.17 -2.09 -13.96
C GLN A 62 4.18 -0.64 -14.41
N VAL A 63 3.11 -0.19 -15.04
CA VAL A 63 2.97 1.18 -15.54
C VAL A 63 2.48 2.07 -14.41
N LEU A 64 3.29 3.03 -13.99
CA LEU A 64 2.84 4.08 -13.07
C LEU A 64 2.05 5.15 -13.80
N THR A 65 2.61 5.66 -14.89
CA THR A 65 1.93 6.58 -15.79
C THR A 65 2.54 6.51 -17.18
N MET A 66 1.78 6.85 -18.21
CA MET A 66 2.19 6.77 -19.58
C MET A 66 1.48 7.81 -20.42
N GLY A 67 2.21 8.49 -21.32
CA GLY A 67 1.66 9.36 -22.37
C GLY A 67 1.87 8.72 -23.74
N GLY A 68 0.80 8.61 -24.55
CA GLY A 68 0.88 7.93 -25.85
C GLY A 68 1.25 6.45 -25.74
N SER A 69 1.95 5.91 -26.72
CA SER A 69 2.17 4.48 -26.87
C SER A 69 3.63 4.00 -26.68
N ASN A 70 4.51 4.66 -26.03
CA ASN A 70 5.87 4.14 -25.71
C ASN A 70 6.66 5.11 -24.83
N HIS A 71 5.96 5.89 -24.01
CA HIS A 71 6.57 6.86 -23.16
C HIS A 71 5.97 6.75 -21.78
N GLY A 72 6.77 6.71 -20.76
CA GLY A 72 6.20 6.59 -19.45
C GLY A 72 7.18 6.35 -18.34
N ILE A 73 6.61 6.06 -17.21
CA ILE A 73 7.26 5.78 -15.95
C ILE A 73 6.82 4.40 -15.48
N PHE A 74 7.80 3.53 -15.26
CA PHE A 74 7.56 2.11 -15.06
C PHE A 74 8.39 1.56 -13.91
N PHE A 75 7.81 0.62 -13.15
CA PHE A 75 8.61 -0.35 -12.39
C PHE A 75 8.76 -1.64 -13.20
N SER A 76 9.91 -2.30 -13.08
CA SER A 76 10.18 -3.65 -13.60
C SER A 76 9.95 -3.83 -15.10
N LYS A 77 10.08 -2.77 -15.92
CA LYS A 77 9.88 -2.88 -17.37
C LYS A 77 10.84 -3.90 -18.00
N ASP A 78 10.34 -4.77 -18.88
CA ASP A 78 11.14 -5.70 -19.69
C ASP A 78 12.12 -6.56 -18.87
N SER A 79 11.69 -7.10 -17.73
CA SER A 79 12.51 -7.91 -16.82
C SER A 79 13.55 -7.13 -15.99
N LEU A 80 13.51 -5.81 -15.99
CA LEU A 80 14.37 -4.94 -15.17
C LEU A 80 13.87 -4.91 -13.71
N THR A 81 13.87 -6.05 -13.06
CA THR A 81 13.28 -6.31 -11.75
C THR A 81 13.43 -5.14 -10.76
N ASP A 82 12.32 -4.55 -10.35
CA ASP A 82 12.16 -3.50 -9.33
C ASP A 82 12.93 -2.19 -9.59
N ALA A 83 13.50 -2.00 -10.77
CA ALA A 83 14.08 -0.72 -11.15
C ALA A 83 12.99 0.26 -11.59
N LEU A 84 13.25 1.55 -11.40
CA LEU A 84 12.41 2.62 -11.92
C LEU A 84 12.98 3.08 -13.26
N LEU A 85 12.11 3.14 -14.26
CA LEU A 85 12.44 3.61 -15.61
C LEU A 85 11.58 4.84 -15.94
N PHE A 86 12.23 5.92 -16.32
CA PHE A 86 11.63 7.09 -16.99
C PHE A 86 12.10 7.08 -18.45
N TYR A 87 11.17 7.00 -19.38
CA TYR A 87 11.45 6.69 -20.79
C TYR A 87 10.63 7.53 -21.76
N ASN A 88 11.29 8.03 -22.81
CA ASN A 88 10.69 8.72 -23.92
C ASN A 88 11.21 8.14 -25.25
N TYR A 89 10.29 7.67 -26.12
CA TYR A 89 10.61 7.03 -27.40
C TYR A 89 9.83 7.65 -28.54
N ILE A 90 10.53 8.24 -29.50
CA ILE A 90 9.97 8.82 -30.73
C ILE A 90 10.80 8.31 -31.92
N GLY A 91 10.41 7.17 -32.50
CA GLY A 91 11.17 6.56 -33.59
C GLY A 91 12.60 6.13 -33.22
N GLY A 92 12.87 5.98 -31.92
CA GLY A 92 14.13 5.64 -31.26
C GLY A 92 14.13 6.22 -29.84
N ASP A 93 15.10 5.78 -29.02
CA ASP A 93 15.26 6.29 -27.66
C ASP A 93 15.60 7.79 -27.70
N LYS A 94 14.76 8.61 -27.12
CA LYS A 94 14.89 10.07 -27.06
C LYS A 94 15.13 10.60 -25.65
N GLY A 95 15.12 9.73 -24.67
CA GLY A 95 15.43 9.97 -23.29
C GLY A 95 15.18 8.72 -22.47
N GLN A 96 16.14 8.33 -21.63
CA GLN A 96 16.00 7.15 -20.80
C GLN A 96 16.85 7.27 -19.52
N LEU A 97 16.19 7.27 -18.39
CA LEU A 97 16.80 7.14 -17.07
C LEU A 97 16.33 5.84 -16.42
N LEU A 98 17.24 4.86 -16.29
CA LEU A 98 17.00 3.59 -15.61
C LEU A 98 17.80 3.55 -14.31
N THR A 99 17.14 3.50 -13.16
CA THR A 99 17.84 3.50 -11.87
C THR A 99 18.61 2.20 -11.62
N THR A 100 19.78 2.30 -10.96
CA THR A 100 20.42 1.14 -10.34
C THR A 100 19.75 0.72 -9.05
N ARG A 101 19.14 1.68 -8.36
CA ARG A 101 18.32 1.48 -7.17
C ARG A 101 17.13 0.58 -7.46
N LYS A 102 16.81 -0.29 -6.48
CA LYS A 102 15.67 -1.20 -6.53
C LYS A 102 14.63 -0.79 -5.49
N PHE A 103 13.38 -0.72 -5.92
CA PHE A 103 12.24 -0.26 -5.10
C PHE A 103 11.45 -1.48 -4.62
N ARG A 104 11.89 -2.10 -3.52
CA ARG A 104 11.37 -3.40 -3.01
C ARG A 104 10.64 -3.30 -1.69
N ASP A 105 10.23 -2.12 -1.29
CA ASP A 105 9.51 -1.94 -0.04
C ASP A 105 8.00 -1.82 -0.28
N PRO A 106 7.19 -2.84 0.03
CA PRO A 106 5.74 -2.78 -0.05
C PRO A 106 5.10 -2.13 1.18
N ALA A 107 5.90 -1.84 2.21
CA ALA A 107 5.41 -1.32 3.49
C ALA A 107 5.38 0.21 3.53
N ALA A 108 6.11 0.90 2.66
CA ALA A 108 6.33 2.33 2.74
C ALA A 108 5.84 3.08 1.49
N TRP A 109 5.26 4.24 1.73
CA TRP A 109 5.03 5.24 0.69
C TRP A 109 6.35 5.88 0.25
N MET A 110 6.45 6.19 -1.03
CA MET A 110 7.55 6.97 -1.60
C MET A 110 6.99 8.10 -2.46
N HIS A 111 7.64 9.25 -2.39
CA HIS A 111 7.36 10.39 -3.26
C HIS A 111 8.26 10.35 -4.48
N LEU A 112 7.68 10.43 -5.66
CA LEU A 112 8.41 10.48 -6.93
C LEU A 112 8.12 11.80 -7.63
N VAL A 113 9.18 12.46 -8.11
CA VAL A 113 9.06 13.64 -8.98
C VAL A 113 9.89 13.42 -10.23
N PHE A 114 9.28 13.68 -11.37
CA PHE A 114 9.87 13.57 -12.70
C PHE A 114 9.87 14.93 -13.36
N VAL A 115 10.98 15.32 -13.92
CA VAL A 115 11.15 16.58 -14.63
C VAL A 115 11.58 16.31 -16.05
N TRP A 116 10.89 16.95 -16.99
CA TRP A 116 11.29 17.09 -18.39
C TRP A 116 11.50 18.58 -18.67
N ASP A 117 12.72 18.95 -19.08
CA ASP A 117 13.13 20.33 -19.43
C ASP A 117 14.10 20.26 -20.61
N SER A 118 13.61 19.86 -21.79
CA SER A 118 14.47 19.62 -22.96
C SER A 118 15.17 20.88 -23.44
N GLY A 119 14.61 22.06 -23.19
CA GLY A 119 15.23 23.36 -23.50
C GLY A 119 16.50 23.67 -22.72
N ASN A 120 16.78 22.93 -21.63
CA ASN A 120 17.93 23.18 -20.76
C ASN A 120 19.26 23.03 -21.50
N ALA A 121 20.17 24.01 -21.35
CA ALA A 121 21.48 24.00 -21.99
C ALA A 121 22.36 22.80 -21.51
N THR A 122 22.21 22.40 -20.25
CA THR A 122 22.94 21.27 -19.65
C THR A 122 22.18 19.99 -19.88
N ALA A 123 22.75 19.03 -20.61
CA ALA A 123 22.07 17.78 -20.98
C ALA A 123 21.52 17.02 -19.77
N GLY A 124 22.32 16.84 -18.69
CA GLY A 124 21.94 16.14 -17.49
C GLY A 124 20.80 16.81 -16.67
N ASN A 125 20.39 18.01 -17.04
CA ASN A 125 19.24 18.70 -16.41
C ASN A 125 17.95 18.57 -17.23
N ARG A 126 17.98 17.92 -18.41
CA ARG A 126 16.80 17.81 -19.29
C ARG A 126 15.82 16.74 -18.84
N MET A 127 16.32 15.69 -18.19
CA MET A 127 15.52 14.67 -17.51
C MET A 127 16.03 14.48 -16.09
N ARG A 128 15.15 14.42 -15.11
CA ARG A 128 15.54 14.18 -13.70
C ARG A 128 14.48 13.37 -12.98
N ILE A 129 14.93 12.57 -12.04
CA ILE A 129 14.09 11.79 -11.11
C ILE A 129 14.45 12.19 -9.69
N TYR A 130 13.45 12.44 -8.86
CA TYR A 130 13.65 12.63 -7.43
C TYR A 130 12.86 11.57 -6.66
N VAL A 131 13.44 11.06 -5.60
CA VAL A 131 12.84 10.10 -4.68
C VAL A 131 12.89 10.67 -3.27
N ASN A 132 11.73 10.93 -2.67
CA ASN A 132 11.63 11.55 -1.35
C ASN A 132 12.48 12.83 -1.23
N GLY A 133 12.34 13.72 -2.22
CA GLY A 133 13.03 15.02 -2.27
C GLY A 133 14.50 14.97 -2.68
N VAL A 134 15.10 13.78 -2.81
CA VAL A 134 16.52 13.62 -3.19
C VAL A 134 16.62 13.23 -4.67
N GLU A 135 17.47 13.96 -5.42
CA GLU A 135 17.72 13.64 -6.82
C GLU A 135 18.42 12.28 -6.96
N GLU A 136 17.87 11.43 -7.82
CA GLU A 136 18.49 10.15 -8.19
C GLU A 136 19.60 10.43 -9.22
N THR A 137 20.80 9.98 -8.93
CA THR A 137 21.99 10.20 -9.78
C THR A 137 22.67 8.91 -10.19
N ALA A 138 22.20 7.76 -9.70
CA ALA A 138 22.78 6.46 -9.98
C ALA A 138 21.93 5.69 -10.99
N PHE A 139 22.31 5.75 -12.26
CA PHE A 139 21.59 5.12 -13.35
C PHE A 139 22.36 3.95 -13.96
N ALA A 140 21.65 2.89 -14.35
CA ALA A 140 22.14 1.82 -15.19
C ALA A 140 22.12 2.22 -16.68
N THR A 141 21.15 3.09 -17.05
CA THR A 141 21.11 3.78 -18.34
C THR A 141 20.81 5.25 -18.06
N ASP A 142 21.62 6.13 -18.63
CA ASP A 142 21.52 7.59 -18.54
C ASP A 142 21.63 8.16 -19.95
N THR A 143 20.49 8.31 -20.64
CA THR A 143 20.41 8.89 -21.96
C THR A 143 19.54 10.13 -21.87
N ASN A 144 20.17 11.28 -21.93
CA ASN A 144 19.45 12.56 -21.91
C ASN A 144 18.92 12.92 -23.32
N PRO A 145 17.75 13.56 -23.44
CA PRO A 145 17.21 14.02 -24.72
C PRO A 145 18.11 15.08 -25.38
N ASP A 146 18.01 15.20 -26.69
CA ASP A 146 18.59 16.34 -27.40
C ASP A 146 17.96 17.64 -26.88
N GLN A 147 18.67 18.77 -27.06
CA GLN A 147 18.10 20.06 -26.69
C GLN A 147 16.88 20.38 -27.56
N ASN A 148 15.80 20.82 -26.93
CA ASN A 148 14.47 21.08 -27.54
C ASN A 148 13.88 19.80 -28.17
N GLN A 149 14.11 18.64 -27.57
CA GLN A 149 13.46 17.40 -27.94
C GLN A 149 12.07 17.33 -27.29
N ASP A 150 11.03 17.19 -28.09
CA ASP A 150 9.66 16.99 -27.60
C ASP A 150 9.54 15.70 -26.79
N SER A 151 8.72 15.71 -25.75
CA SER A 151 8.28 14.51 -25.05
C SER A 151 7.01 13.98 -25.72
N GLN A 152 6.63 12.75 -25.37
CA GLN A 152 5.31 12.23 -25.74
C GLN A 152 4.28 12.34 -24.61
N PHE A 153 4.66 12.93 -23.50
CA PHE A 153 3.68 13.46 -22.56
C PHE A 153 3.15 14.79 -23.11
N ASN A 154 1.85 15.05 -22.91
CA ASN A 154 1.23 16.33 -23.23
C ASN A 154 1.02 16.60 -24.73
N VAL A 155 0.98 15.56 -25.54
CA VAL A 155 0.72 15.63 -26.98
C VAL A 155 -0.79 15.67 -27.25
N ASP A 156 -1.23 16.58 -28.13
CA ASP A 156 -2.63 16.71 -28.56
C ASP A 156 -3.18 15.40 -29.14
N GLY A 157 -4.33 14.96 -28.65
CA GLY A 157 -5.01 13.73 -29.04
C GLY A 157 -4.40 12.43 -28.51
N ASP A 158 -3.26 12.48 -27.80
CA ASP A 158 -2.69 11.31 -27.17
C ASP A 158 -3.36 11.03 -25.80
N THR A 159 -3.54 9.75 -25.49
CA THR A 159 -4.13 9.35 -24.21
C THR A 159 -3.05 9.23 -23.12
N HIS A 160 -3.24 9.94 -22.03
CA HIS A 160 -2.52 9.70 -20.79
C HIS A 160 -3.19 8.60 -19.98
N TYR A 161 -2.37 7.76 -19.39
CA TYR A 161 -2.76 6.63 -18.54
C TYR A 161 -2.11 6.76 -17.16
N ILE A 162 -2.86 6.41 -16.11
CA ILE A 162 -2.34 6.26 -14.74
C ILE A 162 -2.62 4.83 -14.31
N GLY A 163 -1.58 4.12 -13.86
CA GLY A 163 -1.67 2.75 -13.37
C GLY A 163 -1.83 1.67 -14.44
N ARG A 164 -1.85 2.04 -15.72
CA ARG A 164 -2.05 1.11 -16.84
C ARG A 164 -1.48 1.63 -18.16
N GLU A 165 -1.45 0.79 -19.16
CA GLU A 165 -1.35 1.16 -20.57
C GLU A 165 -2.56 0.64 -21.39
N SER A 166 -2.64 0.97 -22.66
CA SER A 166 -3.79 0.60 -23.52
C SER A 166 -3.99 -0.90 -23.68
N GLY A 167 -2.94 -1.70 -23.54
CA GLY A 167 -2.91 -3.14 -23.82
C GLY A 167 -2.62 -4.07 -22.64
N GLY A 168 -2.46 -3.54 -21.43
CA GLY A 168 -2.06 -4.38 -20.28
C GLY A 168 -1.11 -3.67 -19.31
N ASN A 169 -0.18 -4.42 -18.71
CA ASN A 169 0.89 -3.89 -17.85
C ASN A 169 0.38 -2.98 -16.71
N TYR A 170 -0.59 -3.48 -15.98
CA TYR A 170 -1.22 -2.75 -14.88
C TYR A 170 -0.29 -2.67 -13.66
N PHE A 171 -0.37 -1.55 -12.96
CA PHE A 171 0.20 -1.36 -11.62
C PHE A 171 -0.70 -2.01 -10.57
N ASP A 172 -0.09 -2.50 -9.50
CA ASP A 172 -0.79 -2.90 -8.27
C ASP A 172 -0.21 -2.12 -7.10
N GLY A 173 -1.08 -1.47 -6.32
CA GLY A 173 -0.69 -0.63 -5.19
C GLY A 173 -1.55 0.61 -5.06
N TYR A 174 -0.97 1.67 -4.56
CA TYR A 174 -1.67 2.92 -4.25
C TYR A 174 -0.95 4.11 -4.86
N ILE A 175 -1.72 5.09 -5.34
CA ILE A 175 -1.23 6.40 -5.77
C ILE A 175 -2.00 7.47 -4.99
N ALA A 176 -1.28 8.50 -4.54
CA ALA A 176 -1.87 9.66 -3.87
C ALA A 176 -1.24 10.94 -4.41
N GLU A 177 -2.00 12.03 -4.36
CA GLU A 177 -1.52 13.36 -4.72
C GLU A 177 -0.84 13.36 -6.10
N TYR A 178 -1.56 12.96 -7.14
CA TYR A 178 -1.03 12.96 -8.51
C TYR A 178 -1.14 14.36 -9.10
N VAL A 179 0.00 15.01 -9.32
CA VAL A 179 0.12 16.37 -9.81
C VAL A 179 0.92 16.38 -11.10
N PHE A 180 0.30 16.77 -12.21
CA PHE A 180 0.97 17.04 -13.46
C PHE A 180 0.97 18.55 -13.74
N ILE A 181 2.13 19.10 -14.01
CA ILE A 181 2.34 20.53 -14.31
C ILE A 181 2.74 20.68 -15.77
N ASP A 182 1.94 21.38 -16.54
CA ASP A 182 2.19 21.70 -17.93
C ASP A 182 2.99 23.00 -18.08
N GLY A 183 4.08 22.99 -18.82
CA GLY A 183 4.85 24.17 -19.22
C GLY A 183 5.79 24.76 -18.16
N THR A 184 5.83 24.19 -16.93
CA THR A 184 6.67 24.71 -15.83
C THR A 184 7.50 23.61 -15.20
N VAL A 185 8.76 23.93 -14.90
CA VAL A 185 9.66 23.07 -14.10
C VAL A 185 9.60 23.52 -12.65
N TYR A 186 9.14 22.59 -11.80
CA TYR A 186 9.19 22.73 -10.34
C TYR A 186 10.26 21.82 -9.73
N ALA A 187 10.80 22.20 -8.58
CA ALA A 187 11.69 21.36 -7.79
C ALA A 187 10.87 20.36 -6.95
N ALA A 188 11.50 19.26 -6.51
CA ALA A 188 10.85 18.32 -5.59
C ALA A 188 10.39 19.00 -4.28
N SER A 189 11.11 20.07 -3.85
CA SER A 189 10.76 20.86 -2.67
C SER A 189 9.50 21.72 -2.81
N ASP A 190 8.91 21.82 -4.01
CA ASP A 190 7.62 22.48 -4.20
C ASP A 190 6.45 21.54 -3.83
N PHE A 191 6.66 20.23 -3.87
CA PHE A 191 5.67 19.19 -3.57
C PHE A 191 5.87 18.52 -2.20
N GLY A 192 7.00 18.73 -1.57
CA GLY A 192 7.32 18.15 -0.26
C GLY A 192 8.44 18.88 0.44
N GLU A 193 8.70 18.51 1.68
CA GLU A 193 9.79 19.05 2.48
C GLU A 193 10.30 18.01 3.49
N PHE A 194 11.54 18.16 3.93
CA PHE A 194 12.03 17.39 5.07
C PHE A 194 11.44 17.93 6.36
N ASP A 195 11.03 17.01 7.24
CA ASP A 195 10.52 17.37 8.55
C ASP A 195 11.59 18.07 9.38
N SER A 196 11.26 19.20 10.04
CA SER A 196 12.23 19.99 10.80
C SER A 196 12.76 19.27 12.04
N ASP A 197 11.94 18.44 12.66
CA ASP A 197 12.27 17.69 13.89
C ASP A 197 12.90 16.35 13.59
N SER A 198 12.58 15.79 12.40
CA SER A 198 13.08 14.51 11.90
C SER A 198 13.57 14.64 10.46
N PRO A 199 14.74 15.24 10.21
CA PRO A 199 15.18 15.67 8.88
C PRO A 199 15.50 14.53 7.90
N THR A 200 15.27 13.29 8.27
CA THR A 200 15.29 12.12 7.40
C THR A 200 13.91 11.74 6.86
N ILE A 201 12.84 12.35 7.38
CA ILE A 201 11.47 12.11 6.97
C ILE A 201 11.06 13.17 5.96
N TRP A 202 10.69 12.70 4.77
CA TRP A 202 10.12 13.52 3.71
C TRP A 202 8.59 13.52 3.85
N LYS A 203 7.97 14.70 3.90
CA LYS A 203 6.52 14.88 4.06
C LYS A 203 5.93 15.73 2.93
N PRO A 204 4.63 15.57 2.61
CA PRO A 204 3.99 16.34 1.54
C PRO A 204 3.82 17.81 1.89
N LYS A 205 3.76 18.65 0.85
CA LYS A 205 3.32 20.04 0.86
C LYS A 205 2.07 20.21 0.02
N ASP A 206 1.27 21.20 0.40
CA ASP A 206 0.07 21.59 -0.34
C ASP A 206 0.42 22.11 -1.74
N PRO A 207 -0.03 21.47 -2.84
CA PRO A 207 0.23 21.93 -4.20
C PRO A 207 -0.72 23.01 -4.68
N SER A 208 -1.72 23.42 -3.90
CA SER A 208 -2.78 24.37 -4.31
C SER A 208 -2.23 25.75 -4.76
N GLY A 209 -1.02 26.12 -4.33
CA GLY A 209 -0.35 27.35 -4.71
C GLY A 209 0.43 27.28 -6.03
N LEU A 210 0.48 26.12 -6.69
CA LEU A 210 1.24 25.94 -7.93
C LEU A 210 0.46 26.45 -9.16
N THR A 211 1.17 26.74 -10.23
CA THR A 211 0.55 27.03 -11.54
C THR A 211 0.57 25.76 -12.38
N PHE A 212 -0.59 25.21 -12.65
CA PHE A 212 -0.71 23.88 -13.29
C PHE A 212 -0.51 23.91 -14.81
N GLY A 213 -0.74 25.08 -15.49
CA GLY A 213 -0.72 25.17 -16.95
C GLY A 213 -2.01 24.60 -17.58
N THR A 214 -2.10 24.57 -18.91
CA THR A 214 -3.35 24.25 -19.64
C THR A 214 -3.76 22.77 -19.41
N ASN A 215 -2.83 21.84 -19.58
CA ASN A 215 -3.06 20.41 -19.39
C ASN A 215 -2.74 19.92 -17.97
N GLY A 216 -2.36 20.84 -17.08
CA GLY A 216 -2.06 20.48 -15.71
C GLY A 216 -3.25 19.90 -14.97
N VAL A 217 -2.98 18.98 -14.06
CA VAL A 217 -3.99 18.25 -13.27
C VAL A 217 -3.51 18.03 -11.86
N TRP A 218 -4.46 17.98 -10.92
CA TRP A 218 -4.23 17.55 -9.55
C TRP A 218 -5.35 16.61 -9.13
N LEU A 219 -5.02 15.32 -8.91
CA LEU A 219 -5.93 14.31 -8.38
C LEU A 219 -5.61 14.09 -6.90
N ASP A 220 -6.48 14.56 -6.02
CA ASP A 220 -6.39 14.38 -4.57
C ASP A 220 -7.08 13.11 -4.08
N PHE A 221 -7.92 12.51 -4.94
CA PHE A 221 -8.72 11.31 -4.65
C PHE A 221 -9.73 11.47 -3.49
N GLU A 222 -10.12 12.68 -3.13
CA GLU A 222 -11.04 12.92 -2.02
C GLU A 222 -12.51 12.66 -2.37
N ASP A 223 -12.89 12.66 -3.66
CA ASP A 223 -14.22 12.30 -4.10
C ASP A 223 -14.30 10.83 -4.51
N SER A 224 -14.83 9.97 -3.63
CA SER A 224 -14.99 8.53 -3.91
C SER A 224 -15.97 8.22 -5.05
N SER A 225 -16.83 9.16 -5.42
CA SER A 225 -17.75 9.02 -6.56
C SER A 225 -17.10 9.40 -7.89
N ALA A 226 -15.95 10.07 -7.85
CA ALA A 226 -15.23 10.60 -9.01
C ALA A 226 -13.71 10.57 -8.80
N LEU A 227 -13.11 9.37 -8.72
CA LEU A 227 -11.68 9.19 -8.44
C LEU A 227 -10.74 9.82 -9.49
N GLY A 228 -11.25 10.25 -10.62
CA GLY A 228 -10.49 10.99 -11.63
C GLY A 228 -10.73 12.50 -11.62
N ASN A 229 -11.42 13.04 -10.62
CA ASN A 229 -11.76 14.46 -10.53
C ASN A 229 -10.48 15.32 -10.38
N ASP A 230 -10.33 16.31 -11.24
CA ASP A 230 -9.24 17.28 -11.21
C ASP A 230 -9.60 18.48 -10.34
N VAL A 231 -8.86 18.69 -9.27
CA VAL A 231 -9.03 19.80 -8.34
C VAL A 231 -8.07 20.98 -8.60
N SER A 232 -7.28 20.93 -9.70
CA SER A 232 -6.38 22.01 -10.10
C SER A 232 -7.11 23.30 -10.52
N GLY A 233 -8.39 23.19 -10.87
CA GLY A 233 -9.21 24.25 -11.42
C GLY A 233 -9.27 24.28 -12.94
N ASN A 234 -8.57 23.37 -13.63
CA ASN A 234 -8.60 23.25 -15.09
C ASN A 234 -9.74 22.39 -15.62
N ASN A 235 -10.36 21.55 -14.77
CA ASN A 235 -11.34 20.52 -15.10
C ASN A 235 -10.78 19.48 -16.11
N ASN A 236 -9.55 19.09 -15.90
CA ASN A 236 -8.85 18.07 -16.68
C ASN A 236 -9.08 16.67 -16.11
N ASP A 237 -10.34 16.30 -15.91
CA ASP A 237 -10.74 15.06 -15.28
C ASP A 237 -10.23 13.83 -16.03
N PHE A 238 -9.79 12.83 -15.28
CA PHE A 238 -9.47 11.51 -15.78
C PHE A 238 -10.69 10.59 -15.68
N THR A 239 -10.88 9.74 -16.68
CA THR A 239 -11.92 8.72 -16.69
C THR A 239 -11.44 7.47 -15.97
N PRO A 240 -12.08 7.07 -14.85
CA PRO A 240 -11.78 5.83 -14.15
C PRO A 240 -12.16 4.59 -14.98
N ALA A 241 -11.32 3.56 -14.95
CA ALA A 241 -11.59 2.26 -15.52
C ALA A 241 -11.44 1.19 -14.44
N ASN A 242 -12.50 0.41 -14.19
CA ASN A 242 -12.55 -0.64 -13.16
C ASN A 242 -12.17 -0.16 -11.74
N LEU A 243 -12.53 1.08 -11.44
CA LEU A 243 -12.41 1.69 -10.12
C LEU A 243 -13.81 1.97 -9.56
N ALA A 244 -13.97 1.80 -8.27
CA ALA A 244 -15.21 2.03 -7.52
C ALA A 244 -14.92 2.84 -6.26
N ALA A 245 -15.95 3.28 -5.54
CA ALA A 245 -15.79 4.06 -4.31
C ALA A 245 -14.92 3.39 -3.24
N ILE A 246 -14.86 2.06 -3.21
CA ILE A 246 -14.02 1.29 -2.28
C ILE A 246 -12.52 1.41 -2.59
N ASP A 247 -12.16 1.87 -3.78
CA ASP A 247 -10.77 2.09 -4.18
C ASP A 247 -10.24 3.46 -3.73
N GLN A 248 -11.10 4.32 -3.18
CA GLN A 248 -10.67 5.42 -2.34
C GLN A 248 -10.19 4.86 -1.00
N CYS A 249 -8.96 5.12 -0.65
CA CYS A 249 -8.31 4.57 0.53
C CYS A 249 -7.89 5.66 1.52
N VAL A 250 -7.90 5.31 2.80
CA VAL A 250 -7.36 6.13 3.89
C VAL A 250 -5.88 5.82 4.19
N ASP A 251 -5.32 4.81 3.53
CA ASP A 251 -3.88 4.52 3.52
C ASP A 251 -3.16 5.58 2.67
N THR A 252 -2.42 6.46 3.30
CA THR A 252 -1.79 7.62 2.66
C THR A 252 -0.35 7.83 3.17
N PRO A 253 0.48 8.64 2.50
CA PRO A 253 1.81 8.99 3.00
C PRO A 253 1.80 9.62 4.39
N THR A 254 0.71 10.27 4.77
CA THR A 254 0.55 10.94 6.07
C THR A 254 -0.07 10.05 7.15
N ASN A 255 -0.61 8.90 6.77
CA ASN A 255 -1.05 7.84 7.67
C ASN A 255 -1.00 6.48 6.97
N ASN A 256 0.16 5.83 7.02
CA ASN A 256 0.40 4.56 6.34
C ASN A 256 -0.17 3.40 7.15
N PHE A 257 -1.09 2.65 6.56
CA PHE A 257 -1.70 1.46 7.16
C PHE A 257 -0.91 0.19 6.84
N ALA A 258 -0.97 -0.78 7.74
CA ALA A 258 -0.46 -2.11 7.47
C ALA A 258 -1.20 -2.76 6.28
N THR A 259 -0.47 -3.60 5.56
CA THR A 259 -0.99 -4.52 4.54
C THR A 259 -0.34 -5.88 4.75
N LEU A 260 -0.70 -6.89 3.97
CA LEU A 260 0.08 -8.13 3.93
C LEU A 260 1.43 -7.89 3.25
N ASN A 261 2.44 -8.63 3.67
CA ASN A 261 3.81 -8.50 3.17
C ASN A 261 4.09 -9.54 2.06
N PRO A 262 4.05 -9.16 0.76
CA PRO A 262 4.18 -10.10 -0.34
C PRO A 262 5.59 -10.67 -0.51
N ILE A 263 6.59 -10.07 0.12
CA ILE A 263 7.99 -10.52 0.05
C ILE A 263 8.45 -11.29 1.29
N ALA A 264 7.58 -11.45 2.27
CA ALA A 264 7.88 -12.30 3.43
C ALA A 264 7.88 -13.78 3.08
N TRP A 265 7.10 -14.19 2.06
CA TRP A 265 6.97 -15.56 1.60
C TRP A 265 7.30 -15.68 0.11
N THR A 266 8.52 -16.11 -0.22
CA THR A 266 9.01 -16.18 -1.60
C THR A 266 9.24 -17.62 -2.10
N THR A 267 9.50 -18.57 -1.21
CA THR A 267 9.96 -19.92 -1.57
C THR A 267 8.81 -20.87 -1.96
N GLY A 268 7.62 -20.68 -1.40
CA GLY A 268 6.54 -21.66 -1.51
C GLY A 268 5.65 -21.57 -2.76
N GLY A 269 5.63 -20.43 -3.45
CA GLY A 269 4.71 -20.16 -4.57
C GLY A 269 3.22 -20.34 -4.22
N GLY A 270 2.31 -20.00 -5.12
CA GLY A 270 0.87 -20.27 -5.00
C GLY A 270 0.09 -19.33 -4.09
N LEU A 271 0.73 -18.31 -3.48
CA LEU A 271 0.03 -17.16 -2.93
C LEU A 271 -0.03 -16.05 -3.96
N THR A 272 -1.19 -15.43 -4.09
CA THR A 272 -1.41 -14.21 -4.85
C THR A 272 -1.91 -13.13 -3.91
N PHE A 273 -1.24 -11.99 -3.94
CA PHE A 273 -1.64 -10.78 -3.24
C PHE A 273 -2.32 -9.85 -4.24
N SER A 274 -3.41 -9.23 -3.86
CA SER A 274 -4.17 -8.29 -4.69
C SER A 274 -4.86 -7.26 -3.81
N GLU A 275 -5.61 -6.34 -4.40
CA GLU A 275 -6.25 -5.26 -3.67
C GLU A 275 -5.25 -4.46 -2.81
N GLY A 276 -4.11 -4.09 -3.42
CA GLY A 276 -3.04 -3.40 -2.70
C GLY A 276 -2.48 -4.19 -1.50
N ASN A 277 -2.39 -5.52 -1.62
CA ASN A 277 -2.00 -6.46 -0.56
C ASN A 277 -2.99 -6.58 0.61
N CYS A 278 -4.25 -6.21 0.42
CA CYS A 278 -5.30 -6.46 1.41
C CYS A 278 -6.05 -7.78 1.19
N LYS A 279 -5.79 -8.47 0.07
CA LYS A 279 -6.40 -9.76 -0.26
C LYS A 279 -5.36 -10.81 -0.55
N LEU A 280 -5.55 -11.99 0.06
CA LEU A 280 -4.70 -13.16 -0.10
C LEU A 280 -5.49 -14.29 -0.75
N THR A 281 -4.98 -14.81 -1.86
CA THR A 281 -5.50 -16.00 -2.52
C THR A 281 -4.46 -17.10 -2.51
N ASN A 282 -4.79 -18.26 -1.93
CA ASN A 282 -4.00 -19.47 -2.08
C ASN A 282 -4.58 -20.32 -3.21
N ALA A 283 -3.95 -20.33 -4.37
CA ALA A 283 -4.38 -21.14 -5.52
C ALA A 283 -3.89 -22.59 -5.48
N SER A 284 -3.11 -22.95 -4.45
CA SER A 284 -2.48 -24.26 -4.34
C SER A 284 -3.43 -25.32 -3.78
N SER A 285 -3.44 -26.52 -4.36
CA SER A 285 -4.21 -27.66 -3.85
C SER A 285 -3.54 -28.42 -2.70
N GLY A 286 -2.49 -27.88 -2.09
CA GLY A 286 -1.82 -28.51 -0.96
C GLY A 286 -0.75 -27.62 -0.33
N GLY A 287 -0.44 -27.91 0.93
CA GLY A 287 0.55 -27.20 1.71
C GLY A 287 0.03 -25.90 2.36
N TRP A 288 0.40 -25.73 3.61
CA TRP A 288 0.14 -24.51 4.36
C TRP A 288 1.01 -23.37 3.86
N LYS A 289 0.43 -22.18 3.76
CA LYS A 289 1.09 -20.98 3.28
C LYS A 289 0.74 -19.79 4.17
N PRO A 290 1.71 -19.29 4.94
CA PRO A 290 1.48 -18.14 5.79
C PRO A 290 1.72 -16.83 5.05
N ALA A 291 0.97 -15.80 5.45
CA ALA A 291 1.26 -14.41 5.15
C ALA A 291 1.22 -13.60 6.46
N ILE A 292 2.03 -12.57 6.55
CA ILE A 292 2.12 -11.70 7.73
C ILE A 292 1.93 -10.24 7.34
N SER A 293 1.61 -9.38 8.33
CA SER A 293 1.49 -7.95 8.09
C SER A 293 2.83 -7.25 7.83
N THR A 294 2.78 -6.08 7.20
CA THR A 294 3.95 -5.20 6.97
C THR A 294 4.37 -4.42 8.23
N ILE A 295 3.56 -4.42 9.27
CA ILE A 295 3.84 -3.76 10.55
C ILE A 295 3.79 -4.81 11.66
N ALA A 296 4.77 -4.78 12.56
CA ALA A 296 4.78 -5.55 13.81
C ALA A 296 4.95 -4.58 14.99
N PRO A 297 3.87 -4.32 15.74
CA PRO A 297 3.95 -3.46 16.90
C PRO A 297 4.69 -4.16 18.05
N THR A 298 5.35 -3.37 18.92
CA THR A 298 6.07 -3.87 20.10
C THR A 298 5.34 -3.58 21.40
N ASN A 299 4.33 -2.72 21.37
CA ASN A 299 3.54 -2.28 22.51
C ASN A 299 2.12 -1.92 22.07
N GLY A 300 1.24 -1.54 23.00
CA GLY A 300 -0.10 -1.03 22.68
C GLY A 300 -1.14 -2.13 22.45
N LYS A 301 -2.31 -1.71 21.96
CA LYS A 301 -3.46 -2.58 21.69
C LYS A 301 -3.95 -2.38 20.27
N TRP A 302 -4.01 -3.45 19.52
CA TRP A 302 -4.23 -3.42 18.07
C TRP A 302 -5.39 -4.29 17.65
N TYR A 303 -6.11 -3.84 16.62
CA TYR A 303 -7.26 -4.56 16.08
C TYR A 303 -7.13 -4.72 14.57
N CYS A 304 -7.54 -5.87 14.06
CA CYS A 304 -7.78 -6.08 12.65
C CYS A 304 -8.98 -7.00 12.41
N GLU A 305 -9.46 -7.01 11.18
CA GLU A 305 -10.53 -7.90 10.71
C GLU A 305 -10.05 -8.73 9.53
N ILE A 306 -10.51 -9.98 9.45
CA ILE A 306 -10.27 -10.87 8.33
C ILE A 306 -11.60 -11.37 7.81
N LYS A 307 -11.97 -10.98 6.59
CA LYS A 307 -13.14 -11.48 5.89
C LYS A 307 -12.80 -12.75 5.16
N ILE A 308 -13.56 -13.79 5.39
CA ILE A 308 -13.42 -15.08 4.73
C ILE A 308 -14.20 -15.05 3.41
N THR A 309 -13.48 -14.85 2.30
CA THR A 309 -14.08 -14.77 0.97
C THR A 309 -14.33 -16.13 0.36
N SER A 310 -13.43 -17.09 0.61
CA SER A 310 -13.59 -18.51 0.25
C SER A 310 -12.90 -19.38 1.28
N SER A 311 -13.69 -20.06 2.10
CA SER A 311 -13.17 -20.98 3.12
C SER A 311 -12.86 -22.35 2.52
N ALA A 312 -11.63 -22.82 2.72
CA ALA A 312 -11.22 -24.17 2.34
C ALA A 312 -10.45 -24.85 3.49
N SER A 313 -9.43 -24.21 4.03
CA SER A 313 -8.71 -24.63 5.23
C SER A 313 -7.81 -23.49 5.67
N GLU A 314 -8.01 -22.97 6.88
CA GLU A 314 -7.31 -21.75 7.32
C GLU A 314 -7.21 -21.61 8.83
N HIS A 315 -6.16 -20.97 9.27
CA HIS A 315 -5.97 -20.51 10.65
C HIS A 315 -5.56 -19.05 10.59
N HIS A 316 -6.14 -18.22 11.42
CA HIS A 316 -5.80 -16.80 11.49
C HIS A 316 -5.42 -16.42 12.92
N GLY A 317 -4.50 -15.48 13.06
CA GLY A 317 -4.09 -15.05 14.41
C GLY A 317 -2.88 -14.14 14.39
N ILE A 318 -1.97 -14.41 15.29
CA ILE A 318 -0.72 -13.66 15.46
C ILE A 318 0.49 -14.60 15.51
N LEU A 319 1.65 -14.04 15.16
CA LEU A 319 2.91 -14.76 15.11
C LEU A 319 4.05 -13.87 15.61
N ASP A 320 4.92 -14.40 16.45
CA ASP A 320 6.25 -13.81 16.71
C ASP A 320 7.07 -13.81 15.43
N ILE A 321 7.50 -12.62 14.98
CA ILE A 321 8.23 -12.44 13.71
C ILE A 321 9.54 -13.24 13.67
N THR A 322 10.16 -13.54 14.80
CA THR A 322 11.41 -14.31 14.85
C THR A 322 11.19 -15.79 14.53
N GLN A 323 9.95 -16.27 14.62
CA GLN A 323 9.59 -17.65 14.27
C GLN A 323 9.14 -17.78 12.81
N PHE A 324 8.96 -16.66 12.09
CA PHE A 324 8.61 -16.70 10.68
C PHE A 324 9.79 -17.23 9.84
N ASN A 325 9.52 -18.22 9.01
CA ASN A 325 10.51 -18.83 8.14
C ASN A 325 9.93 -19.01 6.73
N ASP A 326 10.66 -18.55 5.72
CA ASP A 326 10.30 -18.71 4.30
C ASP A 326 10.65 -20.13 3.84
N GLN A 327 9.76 -21.10 4.11
CA GLN A 327 9.88 -22.48 3.68
C GLN A 327 8.63 -22.93 2.92
N SER A 328 8.81 -23.83 1.95
CA SER A 328 7.68 -24.45 1.26
C SER A 328 6.85 -25.29 2.24
N ASN A 329 5.51 -25.12 2.24
CA ASN A 329 4.58 -25.82 3.11
C ASN A 329 4.82 -25.57 4.61
N TYR A 330 4.82 -24.29 4.99
CA TYR A 330 5.08 -23.88 6.36
C TYR A 330 3.78 -23.69 7.16
N ASN A 331 3.52 -24.60 8.08
CA ASN A 331 2.34 -24.53 8.94
C ASN A 331 2.67 -23.82 10.26
N LEU A 332 1.92 -22.76 10.57
CA LEU A 332 2.12 -21.97 11.79
C LEU A 332 1.65 -22.69 13.05
N ASP A 333 0.81 -23.73 12.95
CA ASP A 333 0.20 -24.39 14.12
C ASP A 333 1.21 -25.09 15.04
N SER A 334 2.37 -25.48 14.51
CA SER A 334 3.44 -26.13 15.26
C SER A 334 4.36 -25.18 16.01
N LEU A 335 4.20 -23.89 15.83
CA LEU A 335 5.07 -22.88 16.42
C LEU A 335 4.64 -22.53 17.84
N THR A 336 5.63 -22.35 18.73
CA THR A 336 5.39 -22.08 20.15
C THR A 336 4.89 -20.65 20.43
N ARG A 337 5.10 -19.72 19.51
CA ARG A 337 4.67 -18.33 19.60
C ARG A 337 3.85 -17.91 18.37
N ALA A 338 3.07 -18.83 17.80
CA ALA A 338 1.94 -18.58 16.93
C ALA A 338 0.65 -18.90 17.69
N TYR A 339 -0.27 -17.96 17.74
CA TYR A 339 -1.52 -18.07 18.48
C TYR A 339 -2.66 -17.88 17.50
N LEU A 340 -3.39 -18.98 17.18
CA LEU A 340 -4.26 -19.07 16.02
C LEU A 340 -5.68 -19.47 16.38
N TYR A 341 -6.64 -19.11 15.55
CA TYR A 341 -8.05 -19.50 15.58
C TYR A 341 -8.37 -20.33 14.34
N TYR A 342 -8.98 -21.51 14.54
CA TYR A 342 -9.17 -22.54 13.52
C TYR A 342 -10.59 -22.53 12.95
N TYR A 343 -10.71 -22.45 11.62
CA TYR A 343 -11.99 -22.33 10.95
C TYR A 343 -12.95 -23.50 11.16
N TYR A 344 -12.45 -24.75 11.19
CA TYR A 344 -13.26 -25.97 11.05
C TYR A 344 -14.18 -26.23 12.24
N ASN A 345 -13.69 -26.02 13.45
CA ASN A 345 -14.41 -26.33 14.69
C ASN A 345 -14.30 -25.25 15.77
N GLY A 346 -13.72 -24.09 15.45
CA GLY A 346 -13.58 -22.98 16.37
C GLY A 346 -12.54 -23.19 17.47
N GLN A 347 -11.65 -24.15 17.33
CA GLN A 347 -10.57 -24.36 18.28
C GLN A 347 -9.50 -23.26 18.18
N LYS A 348 -8.83 -22.98 19.26
CA LYS A 348 -7.58 -22.21 19.29
C LYS A 348 -6.39 -23.15 19.18
N ILE A 349 -5.31 -22.69 18.50
CA ILE A 349 -4.13 -23.52 18.23
C ILE A 349 -2.86 -22.79 18.65
N ASN A 350 -1.99 -23.50 19.38
CA ASN A 350 -0.63 -23.09 19.68
C ASN A 350 0.21 -24.35 19.87
N ASN A 351 1.44 -24.40 19.33
CA ASN A 351 2.39 -25.49 19.51
C ASN A 351 1.79 -26.88 19.27
N SER A 352 1.03 -27.05 18.18
CA SER A 352 0.28 -28.26 17.81
C SER A 352 -0.77 -28.72 18.83
N SER A 353 -1.12 -27.89 19.82
CA SER A 353 -2.23 -28.13 20.73
C SER A 353 -3.49 -27.47 20.23
N TYR A 354 -4.58 -28.22 20.17
CA TYR A 354 -5.90 -27.79 19.73
C TYR A 354 -6.84 -27.82 20.93
N GLU A 355 -7.41 -26.67 21.30
CA GLU A 355 -8.27 -26.52 22.46
C GLU A 355 -9.60 -25.85 22.07
N ASP A 356 -10.70 -26.28 22.67
CA ASP A 356 -12.01 -25.65 22.44
C ASP A 356 -11.97 -24.18 22.87
N TYR A 357 -12.55 -23.29 22.01
CA TYR A 357 -12.52 -21.87 22.28
C TYR A 357 -13.78 -21.13 21.80
N GLY A 358 -14.21 -21.32 20.57
CA GLY A 358 -15.33 -20.58 19.99
C GLY A 358 -16.04 -21.34 18.88
N ASP A 359 -16.77 -20.60 18.07
CA ASP A 359 -17.54 -21.16 16.96
C ASP A 359 -16.69 -21.38 15.71
N SER A 360 -17.02 -22.42 14.94
CA SER A 360 -16.44 -22.55 13.57
C SER A 360 -16.83 -21.36 12.69
N TYR A 361 -15.99 -21.06 11.69
CA TYR A 361 -16.26 -20.00 10.74
C TYR A 361 -16.10 -20.48 9.29
N THR A 362 -16.72 -19.77 8.37
CA THR A 362 -16.82 -20.15 6.95
C THR A 362 -16.89 -18.94 6.03
N THR A 363 -17.03 -19.15 4.74
CA THR A 363 -17.22 -18.10 3.73
C THR A 363 -18.33 -17.13 4.13
N GLY A 364 -18.03 -15.86 4.08
CA GLY A 364 -18.88 -14.72 4.47
C GLY A 364 -18.67 -14.23 5.89
N ASP A 365 -18.05 -15.03 6.78
CA ASP A 365 -17.77 -14.58 8.15
C ASP A 365 -16.61 -13.57 8.19
N VAL A 366 -16.63 -12.70 9.18
CA VAL A 366 -15.56 -11.75 9.51
C VAL A 366 -15.00 -12.11 10.88
N ILE A 367 -13.69 -12.34 10.93
CA ILE A 367 -12.95 -12.67 12.15
C ILE A 367 -12.24 -11.41 12.63
N GLY A 368 -12.60 -10.95 13.83
CA GLY A 368 -11.90 -9.87 14.53
C GLY A 368 -10.75 -10.45 15.38
N ILE A 369 -9.59 -9.78 15.36
CA ILE A 369 -8.45 -10.13 16.21
C ILE A 369 -8.07 -8.90 17.03
N ALA A 370 -8.13 -9.03 18.36
CA ALA A 370 -7.66 -8.01 19.30
C ALA A 370 -6.37 -8.48 19.98
N LEU A 371 -5.28 -7.77 19.71
CA LEU A 371 -3.93 -8.03 20.24
C LEU A 371 -3.62 -6.98 21.32
N ASP A 372 -3.52 -7.39 22.58
CA ASP A 372 -3.13 -6.56 23.73
C ASP A 372 -1.69 -6.89 24.12
N LEU A 373 -0.74 -6.11 23.63
CA LEU A 373 0.68 -6.25 23.98
C LEU A 373 0.98 -5.64 25.37
N THR A 374 0.15 -4.73 25.86
CA THR A 374 0.30 -4.15 27.19
C THR A 374 0.03 -5.17 28.30
N ASN A 375 -0.93 -6.07 28.08
CA ASN A 375 -1.30 -7.12 29.05
C ASN A 375 -0.98 -8.54 28.56
N ASN A 376 -0.34 -8.67 27.40
CA ASN A 376 0.04 -9.94 26.79
C ASN A 376 -1.15 -10.89 26.57
N LYS A 377 -2.19 -10.40 25.86
CA LYS A 377 -3.41 -11.16 25.55
C LYS A 377 -3.75 -11.08 24.07
N VAL A 378 -4.39 -12.14 23.55
CA VAL A 378 -5.02 -12.14 22.25
C VAL A 378 -6.44 -12.71 22.35
N TYR A 379 -7.37 -12.08 21.63
CA TYR A 379 -8.78 -12.46 21.57
C TYR A 379 -9.22 -12.59 20.13
N PHE A 380 -10.19 -13.49 19.88
CA PHE A 380 -10.81 -13.63 18.58
C PHE A 380 -12.32 -13.37 18.66
N ALA A 381 -12.86 -12.71 17.65
CA ALA A 381 -14.29 -12.51 17.47
C ALA A 381 -14.73 -13.13 16.15
N LYS A 382 -16.00 -13.54 16.09
CA LYS A 382 -16.70 -13.93 14.87
C LYS A 382 -17.89 -13.00 14.69
N ASN A 383 -17.94 -12.30 13.55
CA ASN A 383 -19.04 -11.39 13.21
C ASN A 383 -19.36 -10.40 14.34
N GLY A 384 -18.32 -9.79 14.93
CA GLY A 384 -18.42 -8.83 16.02
C GLY A 384 -18.67 -9.44 17.41
N THR A 385 -18.86 -10.77 17.53
CA THR A 385 -19.06 -11.45 18.81
C THR A 385 -17.76 -12.07 19.31
N TRP A 386 -17.27 -11.60 20.45
CA TRP A 386 -16.06 -12.15 21.10
C TRP A 386 -16.29 -13.60 21.55
N GLN A 387 -15.39 -14.49 21.19
CA GLN A 387 -15.50 -15.90 21.52
C GLN A 387 -15.17 -16.17 22.98
N ASP A 388 -15.62 -17.30 23.53
CA ASP A 388 -15.45 -17.70 24.95
C ASP A 388 -15.87 -16.60 25.96
N SER A 389 -16.93 -15.82 25.62
CA SER A 389 -17.36 -14.66 26.41
C SER A 389 -16.23 -13.66 26.67
N GLY A 390 -15.32 -13.50 25.70
CA GLY A 390 -14.14 -12.67 25.79
C GLY A 390 -14.46 -11.19 26.01
N ASP A 391 -13.69 -10.57 26.90
CA ASP A 391 -13.69 -9.13 27.12
C ASP A 391 -12.27 -8.57 26.91
N PRO A 392 -11.97 -8.07 25.71
CA PRO A 392 -10.65 -7.47 25.42
C PRO A 392 -10.33 -6.26 26.31
N THR A 393 -11.33 -5.66 26.96
CA THR A 393 -11.14 -4.50 27.85
C THR A 393 -10.79 -4.90 29.29
N SER A 394 -10.80 -6.20 29.61
CA SER A 394 -10.55 -6.72 30.96
C SER A 394 -9.08 -6.59 31.44
N GLY A 395 -8.19 -6.07 30.60
CA GLY A 395 -6.79 -5.82 30.92
C GLY A 395 -6.04 -7.10 31.32
N ALA A 396 -5.26 -7.03 32.39
CA ALA A 396 -4.45 -8.15 32.90
C ALA A 396 -5.30 -9.37 33.31
N THR A 397 -6.58 -9.18 33.66
CA THR A 397 -7.48 -10.29 34.00
C THR A 397 -7.64 -11.26 32.83
N GLY A 398 -7.73 -10.74 31.61
CA GLY A 398 -7.79 -11.55 30.39
C GLY A 398 -9.03 -12.41 30.28
N THR A 399 -10.22 -11.88 30.66
CA THR A 399 -11.49 -12.60 30.63
C THR A 399 -11.77 -13.14 29.24
N GLY A 400 -11.89 -14.46 29.06
CA GLY A 400 -12.15 -15.13 27.77
C GLY A 400 -11.08 -14.89 26.71
N ALA A 401 -9.85 -14.51 27.10
CA ALA A 401 -8.73 -14.43 26.18
C ALA A 401 -8.41 -15.80 25.58
N ALA A 402 -8.17 -15.85 24.27
CA ALA A 402 -7.72 -17.08 23.64
C ALA A 402 -6.41 -17.54 24.25
N TYR A 403 -5.46 -16.61 24.40
CA TYR A 403 -4.16 -16.90 24.99
C TYR A 403 -3.62 -15.73 25.82
N SER A 404 -2.84 -16.10 26.86
CA SER A 404 -1.79 -15.24 27.38
C SER A 404 -0.55 -15.47 26.53
N ILE A 405 -0.13 -14.46 25.77
CA ILE A 405 1.03 -14.57 24.88
C ILE A 405 2.34 -14.34 25.63
N THR A 406 3.44 -14.85 25.09
CA THR A 406 4.76 -14.70 25.73
C THR A 406 5.26 -13.27 25.57
N ASP A 407 5.62 -12.63 26.68
CA ASP A 407 6.16 -11.28 26.73
C ASP A 407 7.57 -11.17 26.10
N GLY A 408 7.92 -9.97 25.62
CA GLY A 408 9.27 -9.65 25.13
C GLY A 408 9.54 -10.07 23.68
N TYR A 409 8.50 -10.32 22.89
CA TYR A 409 8.60 -10.64 21.47
C TYR A 409 7.75 -9.69 20.62
N ASP A 410 8.15 -9.52 19.36
CA ASP A 410 7.44 -8.68 18.37
C ASP A 410 6.42 -9.54 17.63
N TYR A 411 5.14 -9.23 17.81
CA TYR A 411 4.06 -9.97 17.20
C TYR A 411 3.52 -9.24 15.97
N THR A 412 3.21 -10.02 14.93
CA THR A 412 2.54 -9.58 13.72
C THR A 412 1.23 -10.35 13.54
N PHE A 413 0.24 -9.74 12.86
CA PHE A 413 -0.93 -10.49 12.44
C PHE A 413 -0.56 -11.45 11.32
N ALA A 414 -1.14 -12.65 11.35
CA ALA A 414 -0.79 -13.73 10.45
C ALA A 414 -2.02 -14.47 9.91
N LEU A 415 -2.00 -14.73 8.61
CA LEU A 415 -2.92 -15.59 7.92
C LEU A 415 -2.18 -16.87 7.54
N ASN A 416 -2.73 -18.03 7.84
CA ASN A 416 -2.18 -19.32 7.45
C ASN A 416 -3.23 -20.09 6.64
N GLN A 417 -3.04 -20.14 5.34
CA GLN A 417 -4.00 -20.68 4.38
C GLN A 417 -3.55 -22.01 3.81
N HIS A 418 -4.53 -22.88 3.55
CA HIS A 418 -4.34 -24.16 2.87
C HIS A 418 -5.46 -24.36 1.84
N ASN A 419 -5.23 -25.10 0.74
CA ASN A 419 -6.24 -25.41 -0.30
C ASN A 419 -6.97 -24.14 -0.79
N SER A 420 -6.96 -23.67 -1.85
CA SER A 420 -7.75 -22.64 -2.55
C SER A 420 -8.55 -21.65 -1.66
N SER A 421 -8.10 -21.36 -0.43
CA SER A 421 -8.75 -20.35 0.44
C SER A 421 -8.45 -18.93 -0.02
N VAL A 422 -9.40 -18.04 0.23
CA VAL A 422 -9.29 -16.60 -0.09
C VAL A 422 -9.76 -15.80 1.12
N SER A 423 -8.91 -14.90 1.61
CA SER A 423 -9.22 -14.01 2.73
C SER A 423 -8.83 -12.57 2.40
N GLU A 424 -9.62 -11.63 2.88
CA GLU A 424 -9.31 -10.20 2.84
C GLU A 424 -9.03 -9.70 4.25
N ILE A 425 -7.98 -8.87 4.42
CA ILE A 425 -7.60 -8.33 5.71
C ILE A 425 -7.81 -6.82 5.76
N ASN A 426 -8.31 -6.35 6.89
CA ASN A 426 -8.54 -4.95 7.18
C ASN A 426 -7.80 -4.53 8.46
N TYR A 427 -6.78 -3.71 8.29
CA TYR A 427 -6.07 -3.06 9.39
C TYR A 427 -6.59 -1.64 9.68
N GLY A 428 -7.71 -1.26 9.03
CA GLY A 428 -8.31 0.06 9.02
C GLY A 428 -8.48 0.64 7.61
N ASN A 429 -7.92 -0.03 6.58
CA ASN A 429 -8.11 0.33 5.17
C ASN A 429 -8.65 -0.89 4.42
N PRO A 430 -9.98 -1.11 4.41
CA PRO A 430 -10.61 -2.32 3.88
C PRO A 430 -10.54 -2.41 2.35
N SER A 431 -10.55 -3.66 1.82
CA SER A 431 -10.71 -3.95 0.40
C SER A 431 -12.14 -4.35 0.03
N TRP A 432 -13.05 -4.44 0.99
CA TRP A 432 -14.47 -4.74 0.78
C TRP A 432 -15.37 -3.65 1.33
N SER A 433 -16.57 -3.52 0.76
CA SER A 433 -17.58 -2.58 1.24
C SER A 433 -18.08 -2.98 2.62
N LEU A 434 -17.96 -2.07 3.56
CA LEU A 434 -18.44 -2.23 4.93
C LEU A 434 -19.96 -1.94 5.02
N SER A 435 -20.65 -2.68 5.87
CA SER A 435 -22.09 -2.42 6.12
C SER A 435 -22.30 -1.17 6.98
N SER A 436 -21.37 -0.92 7.91
CA SER A 436 -21.38 0.28 8.77
C SER A 436 -19.96 0.56 9.24
N ALA A 437 -19.28 1.47 8.55
CA ALA A 437 -17.89 1.81 8.87
C ALA A 437 -17.76 2.45 10.25
N VAL A 438 -16.88 1.90 11.09
CA VAL A 438 -16.54 2.42 12.43
C VAL A 438 -15.03 2.62 12.52
N ALA A 439 -14.61 3.82 12.92
CA ALA A 439 -13.20 4.11 13.19
C ALA A 439 -12.77 3.60 14.57
N ASP A 440 -11.45 3.56 14.81
CA ASP A 440 -10.90 3.33 16.14
C ASP A 440 -11.11 4.54 17.10
N ALA A 441 -10.61 4.43 18.32
CA ALA A 441 -10.76 5.48 19.33
C ALA A 441 -10.07 6.80 18.97
N ASN A 442 -9.05 6.77 18.11
CA ASN A 442 -8.34 7.96 17.62
C ASN A 442 -8.94 8.53 16.33
N GLY A 443 -10.04 7.91 15.83
CA GLY A 443 -10.72 8.33 14.60
C GLY A 443 -10.03 7.84 13.32
N TYR A 444 -9.13 6.86 13.40
CA TYR A 444 -8.44 6.30 12.23
C TYR A 444 -9.02 4.98 11.79
N GLY A 445 -8.95 4.77 10.49
CA GLY A 445 -9.40 3.53 9.85
C GLY A 445 -10.90 3.40 9.71
N ALA A 446 -11.31 2.29 9.10
CA ALA A 446 -12.70 1.89 8.93
C ALA A 446 -12.81 0.39 9.11
N PHE A 447 -13.69 -0.06 10.02
CA PHE A 447 -13.91 -1.46 10.35
C PHE A 447 -15.39 -1.83 10.20
N GLU A 448 -15.66 -3.11 9.91
CA GLU A 448 -17.02 -3.66 9.86
C GLU A 448 -17.65 -3.69 11.26
N TYR A 449 -16.85 -4.03 12.26
CA TYR A 449 -17.26 -4.07 13.67
C TYR A 449 -16.38 -3.13 14.50
N ALA A 450 -16.98 -2.50 15.51
CA ALA A 450 -16.25 -1.56 16.35
C ALA A 450 -15.05 -2.23 17.03
N PRO A 451 -13.83 -1.68 16.88
CA PRO A 451 -12.69 -2.10 17.71
C PRO A 451 -13.05 -1.98 19.21
N PRO A 452 -12.57 -2.90 20.06
CA PRO A 452 -12.77 -2.76 21.50
C PRO A 452 -12.18 -1.45 22.03
N SER A 453 -12.73 -0.91 23.08
CA SER A 453 -12.23 0.33 23.67
C SER A 453 -10.71 0.25 23.98
N GLY A 454 -9.95 1.21 23.47
CA GLY A 454 -8.50 1.27 23.61
C GLY A 454 -7.72 0.43 22.60
N TYR A 455 -8.38 -0.25 21.66
CA TYR A 455 -7.71 -0.93 20.55
C TYR A 455 -7.73 -0.04 19.31
N LEU A 456 -6.62 -0.05 18.59
CA LEU A 456 -6.34 0.89 17.50
C LEU A 456 -6.10 0.18 16.17
N ALA A 457 -6.35 0.90 15.09
CA ALA A 457 -5.96 0.54 13.74
C ALA A 457 -4.43 0.46 13.63
N LEU A 458 -3.93 -0.54 12.89
CA LEU A 458 -2.49 -0.72 12.72
C LEU A 458 -1.97 0.23 11.63
N CYS A 459 -1.71 1.49 12.01
CA CYS A 459 -1.23 2.56 11.13
C CYS A 459 -0.16 3.41 11.80
N THR A 460 0.58 4.20 11.00
CA THR A 460 1.75 4.94 11.49
C THR A 460 1.39 6.07 12.47
N LYS A 461 0.21 6.70 12.35
CA LYS A 461 -0.21 7.69 13.35
C LYS A 461 -0.42 7.06 14.72
N ASN A 462 -1.11 5.94 14.79
CA ASN A 462 -1.31 5.22 16.05
C ASN A 462 0.01 4.65 16.61
N LEU A 463 0.90 4.16 15.74
CA LEU A 463 2.23 3.70 16.15
C LEU A 463 3.09 4.83 16.74
N GLY A 464 2.95 6.05 16.26
CA GLY A 464 3.67 7.20 16.80
C GLY A 464 3.21 7.60 18.20
N GLU A 465 1.97 7.26 18.57
CA GLU A 465 1.37 7.60 19.87
C GLU A 465 1.48 6.47 20.89
N GLU A 466 1.29 5.21 20.46
CA GLU A 466 1.09 4.05 21.33
C GLU A 466 2.09 2.91 21.09
N GLY A 467 2.86 2.96 20.01
CA GLY A 467 3.75 1.88 19.56
C GLY A 467 5.10 1.77 20.27
#